data_fbf774c75a5ed09feb8269598ae5be6e
#
_entry.id   fbf774c75a5ed09feb8269598ae5be6e
#
_cell.length_a   1.000
_cell.length_b   1.000
_cell.length_c   1.000
_cell.angle_alpha   90.00
_cell.angle_beta   90.00
_cell.angle_gamma   90.00
#
_symmetry.space_group_name_H-M   'P 1'
#
loop_
_entity.id
_entity.type
_entity.pdbx_description
1 polymer ?
#
loop_
_entity_poly.entity_id
_entity_poly.type
_entity_poly.pdbx_seq_one_letter_code
_entity_poly.pdbx_strand_id
1 'polypeptide(L)'
;NKDGLIQGMKIRLDGDAARKYRWLSSRPSRMENGARSYSWIHVTGDTTQKRAYLTEGPLKGDIASYFANNALFVCLGGVNAHKGLRETLLSLGVTEVMEAMDMDQFTNPQVRQAITTLRREVQSIPGIRYYQCTWNPRFKGVDDYLLDWTKRKTA
;
A
#
# COMPACT_ATOMS: atom_id res chain seq x y z
N ASN A 1 -5.37 9.73 -4.50
CA ASN A 1 -6.55 8.85 -4.53
C ASN A 1 -6.79 8.31 -5.94
N LYS A 2 -7.86 7.52 -6.15
CA LYS A 2 -8.23 6.92 -7.44
C LYS A 2 -8.45 7.93 -8.59
N ASP A 3 -8.69 9.19 -8.26
CA ASP A 3 -8.93 10.29 -9.21
C ASP A 3 -7.65 11.10 -9.48
N GLY A 4 -6.49 10.62 -9.05
CA GLY A 4 -5.20 11.31 -9.19
C GLY A 4 -4.99 12.51 -8.27
N LEU A 5 -5.92 12.80 -7.36
CA LEU A 5 -5.82 13.96 -6.49
C LEU A 5 -4.95 13.67 -5.24
N ILE A 6 -4.09 14.62 -4.90
CA ILE A 6 -3.30 14.58 -3.67
C ILE A 6 -4.22 14.84 -2.48
N GLN A 7 -4.32 13.89 -1.55
CA GLN A 7 -5.13 14.00 -0.33
C GLN A 7 -4.29 14.23 0.93
N GLY A 8 -3.00 13.98 0.87
CA GLY A 8 -2.08 14.18 1.98
C GLY A 8 -0.64 13.98 1.58
N MET A 9 0.26 14.45 2.40
CA MET A 9 1.70 14.27 2.21
C MET A 9 2.31 13.62 3.44
N LYS A 10 3.20 12.65 3.21
CA LYS A 10 3.97 11.97 4.24
C LYS A 10 5.44 12.32 4.07
N ILE A 11 6.05 12.81 5.11
CA ILE A 11 7.46 13.23 5.12
C ILE A 11 8.27 12.13 5.79
N ARG A 12 9.36 11.71 5.15
CA ARG A 12 10.39 10.90 5.78
C ARG A 12 11.36 11.83 6.50
N LEU A 13 11.63 11.52 7.76
CA LEU A 13 12.62 12.25 8.55
C LEU A 13 13.98 11.58 8.40
N ASP A 14 15.02 12.39 8.25
CA ASP A 14 16.40 11.93 8.26
C ASP A 14 16.89 11.74 9.72
N GLY A 15 17.84 10.80 9.90
CA GLY A 15 18.41 10.47 11.20
C GLY A 15 17.63 9.43 12.01
N ASP A 16 18.04 9.24 13.27
CA ASP A 16 17.50 8.22 14.20
C ASP A 16 16.19 8.63 14.89
N ALA A 17 15.30 9.27 14.15
CA ALA A 17 14.01 9.65 14.71
C ALA A 17 13.21 8.39 15.11
N ALA A 18 12.66 8.35 16.30
CA ALA A 18 11.78 7.29 16.79
C ALA A 18 10.55 7.06 15.88
N ARG A 19 10.26 8.03 15.02
CA ARG A 19 9.24 7.95 13.97
C ARG A 19 9.85 8.38 12.64
N LYS A 20 10.18 7.42 11.79
CA LYS A 20 10.77 7.66 10.46
C LYS A 20 9.86 8.46 9.51
N TYR A 21 8.55 8.44 9.74
CA TYR A 21 7.58 9.12 8.89
C TYR A 21 6.60 9.96 9.69
N ARG A 22 6.28 11.14 9.16
CA ARG A 22 5.24 12.03 9.70
C ARG A 22 4.32 12.48 8.58
N TRP A 23 3.02 12.54 8.88
CA TRP A 23 2.07 13.20 8.00
C TRP A 23 2.24 14.72 8.12
N LEU A 24 2.26 15.40 6.98
CA LEU A 24 2.15 16.85 6.96
C LEU A 24 0.73 17.22 7.41
N SER A 25 0.64 17.97 8.48
CA SER A 25 -0.61 18.46 9.02
C SER A 25 -0.42 19.90 9.47
N SER A 26 -1.28 20.79 9.03
CA SER A 26 -1.33 22.19 9.47
C SER A 26 -2.32 22.38 10.62
N ARG A 27 -2.90 21.31 11.15
CA ARG A 27 -3.78 21.34 12.30
C ARG A 27 -3.00 20.95 13.58
N PRO A 28 -2.25 21.86 14.22
CA PRO A 28 -2.03 21.74 15.63
C PRO A 28 -3.40 21.81 16.28
N SER A 29 -3.61 21.16 17.38
CA SER A 29 -4.88 20.91 18.07
C SER A 29 -5.80 22.13 18.30
N ARG A 30 -5.49 23.31 17.78
CA ARG A 30 -6.17 24.59 17.99
C ARG A 30 -6.52 25.38 16.72
N MET A 31 -6.20 24.90 15.52
CA MET A 31 -6.57 25.59 14.28
C MET A 31 -7.79 24.91 13.64
N GLU A 32 -8.94 25.57 13.62
CA GLU A 32 -10.19 25.01 13.09
C GLU A 32 -10.13 24.69 11.60
N ASN A 33 -9.35 25.41 10.81
CA ASN A 33 -9.28 25.31 9.36
C ASN A 33 -8.00 24.62 8.80
N GLY A 34 -7.24 23.95 9.62
CA GLY A 34 -6.01 23.26 9.19
C GLY A 34 -6.27 21.89 8.55
N ALA A 35 -5.37 21.48 7.66
CA ALA A 35 -5.40 20.14 7.07
C ALA A 35 -5.12 19.07 8.13
N ARG A 36 -6.01 18.09 8.23
CA ARG A 36 -5.85 16.95 9.14
C ARG A 36 -4.88 15.94 8.53
N SER A 37 -4.13 15.24 9.38
CA SER A 37 -3.39 14.05 8.97
C SER A 37 -4.27 12.81 9.10
N TYR A 38 -4.55 12.16 7.97
CA TYR A 38 -5.19 10.84 7.93
C TYR A 38 -4.22 9.85 7.29
N SER A 39 -4.35 8.58 7.64
CA SER A 39 -3.71 7.50 6.90
C SER A 39 -4.55 7.19 5.66
N TRP A 40 -4.31 7.97 4.60
CA TRP A 40 -4.99 7.79 3.33
C TRP A 40 -4.56 6.51 2.62
N ILE A 41 -5.51 5.86 1.96
CA ILE A 41 -5.21 4.81 1.00
C ILE A 41 -4.67 5.48 -0.27
N HIS A 42 -3.45 5.10 -0.67
CA HIS A 42 -2.86 5.57 -1.91
C HIS A 42 -3.20 4.60 -3.05
N VAL A 43 -3.59 5.14 -4.19
CA VAL A 43 -3.93 4.37 -5.39
C VAL A 43 -3.04 4.84 -6.52
N THR A 44 -2.41 3.91 -7.22
CA THR A 44 -1.53 4.18 -8.37
C THR A 44 -1.70 3.08 -9.43
N GLY A 45 -1.34 3.39 -10.67
CA GLY A 45 -1.53 2.50 -11.81
C GLY A 45 -2.88 2.66 -12.50
N ASP A 46 -3.20 1.72 -13.36
CA ASP A 46 -4.43 1.73 -14.17
C ASP A 46 -5.65 1.36 -13.32
N THR A 47 -6.46 2.35 -12.98
CA THR A 47 -7.65 2.20 -12.14
C THR A 47 -8.82 1.49 -12.83
N THR A 48 -8.70 1.14 -14.10
CA THR A 48 -9.72 0.35 -14.82
C THR A 48 -9.57 -1.15 -14.61
N GLN A 49 -8.40 -1.59 -14.10
CA GLN A 49 -8.10 -2.99 -13.84
C GLN A 49 -8.99 -3.55 -12.72
N LYS A 50 -9.39 -4.80 -12.88
CA LYS A 50 -10.19 -5.53 -11.87
C LYS A 50 -9.33 -6.29 -10.85
N ARG A 51 -8.04 -6.37 -11.09
CA ARG A 51 -7.04 -6.94 -10.19
C ARG A 51 -6.22 -5.81 -9.58
N ALA A 52 -6.18 -5.74 -8.25
CA ALA A 52 -5.37 -4.79 -7.51
C ALA A 52 -4.32 -5.50 -6.66
N TYR A 53 -3.11 -4.96 -6.64
CA TYR A 53 -2.06 -5.38 -5.72
C TYR A 53 -2.13 -4.54 -4.45
N LEU A 54 -2.25 -5.20 -3.30
CA LEU A 54 -2.31 -4.56 -1.99
C LEU A 54 -0.93 -4.60 -1.35
N THR A 55 -0.35 -3.43 -1.09
CA THR A 55 1.01 -3.31 -0.51
C THR A 55 1.08 -2.27 0.61
N GLU A 56 2.18 -2.31 1.37
CA GLU A 56 2.49 -1.30 2.38
C GLU A 56 3.43 -0.24 1.79
N GLY A 57 3.07 1.03 1.98
CA GLY A 57 3.86 2.18 1.60
C GLY A 57 3.55 2.72 0.19
N PRO A 58 3.10 3.99 0.10
CA PRO A 58 2.78 4.63 -1.18
C PRO A 58 3.92 4.58 -2.20
N LEU A 59 5.14 4.95 -1.80
CA LEU A 59 6.29 4.97 -2.71
C LEU A 59 6.63 3.58 -3.27
N LYS A 60 6.49 2.53 -2.47
CA LYS A 60 6.67 1.15 -2.95
C LYS A 60 5.66 0.81 -4.04
N GLY A 61 4.40 1.20 -3.83
CA GLY A 61 3.35 0.98 -4.80
C GLY A 61 3.61 1.71 -6.11
N ASP A 62 4.07 2.96 -6.06
CA ASP A 62 4.40 3.75 -7.26
C ASP A 62 5.53 3.09 -8.06
N ILE A 63 6.60 2.68 -7.39
CA ILE A 63 7.74 1.98 -8.01
C ILE A 63 7.27 0.63 -8.58
N ALA A 64 6.52 -0.14 -7.80
CA ALA A 64 6.04 -1.47 -8.21
C ALA A 64 5.08 -1.37 -9.41
N SER A 65 4.16 -0.41 -9.41
CA SER A 65 3.25 -0.14 -10.53
C SER A 65 4.02 0.17 -11.81
N TYR A 66 5.03 1.04 -11.71
CA TYR A 66 5.89 1.40 -12.84
C TYR A 66 6.57 0.16 -13.46
N PHE A 67 7.19 -0.71 -12.65
CA PHE A 67 7.86 -1.91 -13.14
C PHE A 67 6.90 -3.04 -13.52
N ALA A 68 5.65 -3.00 -13.08
CA ALA A 68 4.60 -3.96 -13.42
C ALA A 68 3.68 -3.46 -14.56
N ASN A 69 4.19 -2.64 -15.48
CA ASN A 69 3.43 -2.11 -16.63
C ASN A 69 2.14 -1.39 -16.22
N ASN A 70 2.24 -0.48 -15.28
CA ASN A 70 1.12 0.31 -14.77
C ASN A 70 0.02 -0.53 -14.10
N ALA A 71 0.37 -1.67 -13.49
CA ALA A 71 -0.58 -2.47 -12.72
C ALA A 71 -1.18 -1.65 -11.58
N LEU A 72 -2.45 -1.90 -11.27
CA LEU A 72 -3.15 -1.22 -10.19
C LEU A 72 -2.62 -1.64 -8.82
N PHE A 73 -2.10 -0.68 -8.07
CA PHE A 73 -1.68 -0.85 -6.68
C PHE A 73 -2.56 -0.02 -5.74
N VAL A 74 -2.98 -0.64 -4.65
CA VAL A 74 -3.67 -0.04 -3.52
C VAL A 74 -2.73 -0.12 -2.32
N CYS A 75 -2.29 1.03 -1.81
CA CYS A 75 -1.17 1.10 -0.88
C CYS A 75 -1.61 1.64 0.48
N LEU A 76 -1.27 0.91 1.52
CA LEU A 76 -1.55 1.28 2.91
C LEU A 76 -0.47 2.23 3.44
N GLY A 77 -0.84 3.13 4.32
CA GLY A 77 0.11 3.99 5.04
C GLY A 77 0.96 3.23 6.07
N GLY A 78 0.61 1.99 6.34
CA GLY A 78 1.18 1.01 7.24
C GLY A 78 0.19 -0.14 7.40
N VAL A 79 0.64 -1.33 7.79
CA VAL A 79 -0.21 -2.55 7.85
C VAL A 79 -1.48 -2.38 8.72
N ASN A 80 -1.43 -1.52 9.74
CA ASN A 80 -2.59 -1.20 10.60
C ASN A 80 -3.39 0.02 10.12
N ALA A 81 -2.98 0.66 9.02
CA ALA A 81 -3.57 1.88 8.51
C ALA A 81 -4.46 1.59 7.27
N HIS A 82 -5.47 0.74 7.45
CA HIS A 82 -6.32 0.24 6.38
C HIS A 82 -7.75 0.81 6.40
N LYS A 83 -8.02 1.82 7.22
CA LYS A 83 -9.31 2.52 7.22
C LYS A 83 -9.62 3.06 5.81
N GLY A 84 -10.80 2.75 5.29
CA GLY A 84 -11.22 3.14 3.94
C GLY A 84 -10.76 2.18 2.83
N LEU A 85 -10.10 1.08 3.16
CA LEU A 85 -9.66 0.10 2.17
C LEU A 85 -10.85 -0.56 1.45
N ARG A 86 -11.86 -1.00 2.22
CA ARG A 86 -13.08 -1.61 1.67
C ARG A 86 -13.75 -0.69 0.65
N GLU A 87 -13.99 0.55 1.02
CA GLU A 87 -14.62 1.56 0.17
C GLU A 87 -13.79 1.84 -1.08
N THR A 88 -12.47 1.89 -0.92
CA THR A 88 -11.54 2.09 -2.05
C THR A 88 -11.63 0.92 -3.03
N LEU A 89 -11.52 -0.32 -2.58
CA LEU A 89 -11.61 -1.51 -3.44
C LEU A 89 -12.96 -1.59 -4.17
N LEU A 90 -14.06 -1.34 -3.46
CA LEU A 90 -15.41 -1.33 -4.06
C LEU A 90 -15.56 -0.20 -5.09
N SER A 91 -15.07 1.01 -4.80
CA SER A 91 -15.17 2.15 -5.71
C SER A 91 -14.34 1.99 -6.99
N LEU A 92 -13.27 1.19 -6.94
CA LEU A 92 -12.46 0.80 -8.10
C LEU A 92 -13.10 -0.38 -8.88
N GLY A 93 -14.11 -1.02 -8.32
CA GLY A 93 -14.72 -2.23 -8.89
C GLY A 93 -13.76 -3.40 -8.97
N VAL A 94 -12.85 -3.51 -8.01
CA VAL A 94 -11.87 -4.59 -7.90
C VAL A 94 -12.59 -5.90 -7.59
N THR A 95 -12.20 -6.97 -8.29
CA THR A 95 -12.72 -8.34 -8.08
C THR A 95 -11.63 -9.30 -7.64
N GLU A 96 -10.36 -8.92 -7.78
CA GLU A 96 -9.22 -9.73 -7.36
C GLU A 96 -8.24 -8.85 -6.57
N VAL A 97 -7.88 -9.30 -5.38
CA VAL A 97 -6.82 -8.67 -4.57
C VAL A 97 -5.64 -9.61 -4.45
N MET A 98 -4.48 -9.12 -4.86
CA MET A 98 -3.18 -9.77 -4.78
C MET A 98 -2.42 -9.17 -3.58
N GLU A 99 -2.34 -9.88 -2.47
CA GLU A 99 -1.56 -9.42 -1.29
C GLU A 99 -0.07 -9.42 -1.65
N ALA A 100 0.52 -8.24 -1.75
CA ALA A 100 1.94 -8.01 -2.03
C ALA A 100 2.61 -7.26 -0.86
N MET A 101 2.39 -7.75 0.37
CA MET A 101 2.98 -7.21 1.60
C MET A 101 4.44 -7.62 1.74
N ASP A 102 5.19 -6.87 2.55
CA ASP A 102 6.60 -7.14 2.80
C ASP A 102 6.84 -8.58 3.29
N MET A 103 7.95 -9.18 2.85
CA MET A 103 8.30 -10.56 3.19
C MET A 103 8.62 -10.78 4.68
N ASP A 104 8.82 -9.72 5.46
CA ASP A 104 9.01 -9.82 6.91
C ASP A 104 7.74 -10.30 7.66
N GLN A 105 6.59 -10.36 7.00
CA GLN A 105 5.39 -11.03 7.53
C GLN A 105 5.65 -12.49 7.93
N PHE A 106 6.62 -13.15 7.31
CA PHE A 106 6.92 -14.55 7.60
C PHE A 106 7.83 -14.72 8.82
N THR A 107 8.54 -13.67 9.23
CA THR A 107 9.51 -13.71 10.34
C THR A 107 9.06 -12.90 11.56
N ASN A 108 8.21 -11.89 11.38
CA ASN A 108 7.72 -11.01 12.45
C ASN A 108 6.29 -11.38 12.86
N PRO A 109 6.05 -11.93 14.08
CA PRO A 109 4.71 -12.34 14.53
C PRO A 109 3.69 -11.20 14.60
N GLN A 110 4.13 -9.98 14.97
CA GLN A 110 3.23 -8.81 15.08
C GLN A 110 2.76 -8.38 13.69
N VAL A 111 3.66 -8.33 12.71
CA VAL A 111 3.34 -8.04 11.31
C VAL A 111 2.40 -9.10 10.76
N ARG A 112 2.69 -10.38 11.02
CA ARG A 112 1.84 -11.51 10.60
C ARG A 112 0.42 -11.39 11.15
N GLN A 113 0.27 -11.04 12.42
CA GLN A 113 -1.05 -10.88 13.03
C GLN A 113 -1.84 -9.73 12.40
N ALA A 114 -1.20 -8.59 12.17
CA ALA A 114 -1.82 -7.43 11.53
C ALA A 114 -2.27 -7.76 10.09
N ILE A 115 -1.42 -8.43 9.31
CA ILE A 115 -1.77 -8.88 7.94
C ILE A 115 -2.89 -9.93 7.97
N THR A 116 -2.92 -10.82 8.96
CA THR A 116 -4.02 -11.80 9.10
C THR A 116 -5.36 -11.10 9.33
N THR A 117 -5.40 -10.03 10.11
CA THR A 117 -6.60 -9.23 10.33
C THR A 117 -7.04 -8.52 9.04
N LEU A 118 -6.10 -7.87 8.35
CA LEU A 118 -6.33 -7.23 7.07
C LEU A 118 -6.87 -8.21 6.02
N ARG A 119 -6.28 -9.41 5.93
CA ARG A 119 -6.70 -10.48 5.02
C ARG A 119 -8.14 -10.88 5.26
N ARG A 120 -8.54 -11.09 6.51
CA ARG A 120 -9.93 -11.43 6.87
C ARG A 120 -10.90 -10.32 6.48
N GLU A 121 -10.52 -9.06 6.67
CA GLU A 121 -11.32 -7.91 6.26
C GLU A 121 -11.54 -7.90 4.75
N VAL A 122 -10.48 -8.04 3.94
CA VAL A 122 -10.61 -8.05 2.47
C VAL A 122 -11.41 -9.26 1.99
N GLN A 123 -11.15 -10.44 2.55
CA GLN A 123 -11.90 -11.67 2.20
C GLN A 123 -13.39 -11.59 2.58
N SER A 124 -13.77 -10.74 3.53
CA SER A 124 -15.16 -10.52 3.88
C SER A 124 -15.93 -9.64 2.88
N ILE A 125 -15.25 -9.05 1.91
CA ILE A 125 -15.88 -8.20 0.89
C ILE A 125 -16.52 -9.10 -0.18
N PRO A 126 -17.84 -9.06 -0.37
CA PRO A 126 -18.50 -9.89 -1.37
C PRO A 126 -17.95 -9.62 -2.78
N GLY A 127 -17.72 -10.68 -3.56
CA GLY A 127 -17.26 -10.61 -4.94
C GLY A 127 -15.74 -10.39 -5.09
N ILE A 128 -14.98 -10.28 -4.01
CA ILE A 128 -13.51 -10.20 -4.07
C ILE A 128 -12.89 -11.58 -3.85
N ARG A 129 -12.04 -11.99 -4.79
CA ARG A 129 -11.13 -13.13 -4.65
C ARG A 129 -9.80 -12.62 -4.12
N TYR A 130 -9.22 -13.34 -3.18
CA TYR A 130 -7.99 -12.93 -2.51
C TYR A 130 -6.88 -13.96 -2.74
N TYR A 131 -5.70 -13.48 -3.10
CA TYR A 131 -4.52 -14.26 -3.37
C TYR A 131 -3.32 -13.67 -2.64
N GLN A 132 -2.40 -14.52 -2.18
CA GLN A 132 -1.15 -14.10 -1.58
C GLN A 132 -0.02 -14.20 -2.60
N CYS A 133 0.70 -13.10 -2.81
CA CYS A 133 1.94 -13.09 -3.58
C CYS A 133 3.12 -13.46 -2.69
N THR A 134 4.05 -14.20 -3.27
CA THR A 134 5.34 -14.50 -2.63
C THR A 134 6.45 -14.34 -3.66
N TRP A 135 7.63 -13.94 -3.20
CA TRP A 135 8.84 -13.84 -4.01
C TRP A 135 10.04 -14.24 -3.19
N ASN A 136 11.25 -14.21 -3.78
CA ASN A 136 12.47 -14.54 -3.07
C ASN A 136 12.66 -13.63 -1.85
N PRO A 137 12.76 -14.17 -0.62
CA PRO A 137 12.81 -13.40 0.63
C PRO A 137 14.05 -12.52 0.79
N ARG A 138 15.04 -12.61 -0.09
CA ARG A 138 16.14 -11.64 -0.15
C ARG A 138 15.65 -10.22 -0.47
N PHE A 139 14.51 -10.08 -1.14
CA PHE A 139 13.84 -8.82 -1.40
C PHE A 139 12.75 -8.60 -0.35
N LYS A 140 12.86 -7.51 0.41
CA LYS A 140 11.87 -7.20 1.42
C LYS A 140 10.54 -6.82 0.80
N GLY A 141 10.53 -5.87 -0.12
CA GLY A 141 9.35 -5.33 -0.78
C GLY A 141 9.15 -5.86 -2.20
N VAL A 142 7.93 -5.73 -2.69
CA VAL A 142 7.57 -6.08 -4.08
C VAL A 142 8.27 -5.17 -5.10
N ASP A 143 8.54 -3.93 -4.72
CA ASP A 143 9.28 -2.93 -5.52
C ASP A 143 10.71 -3.38 -5.80
N ASP A 144 11.44 -3.82 -4.78
CA ASP A 144 12.81 -4.34 -4.90
C ASP A 144 12.83 -5.60 -5.80
N TYR A 145 11.87 -6.49 -5.62
CA TYR A 145 11.74 -7.71 -6.42
C TYR A 145 11.50 -7.38 -7.90
N LEU A 146 10.56 -6.50 -8.21
CA LEU A 146 10.23 -6.13 -9.58
C LEU A 146 11.36 -5.38 -10.26
N LEU A 147 12.07 -4.51 -9.54
CA LEU A 147 13.27 -3.82 -10.05
C LEU A 147 14.36 -4.82 -10.47
N ASP A 148 14.66 -5.81 -9.61
CA ASP A 148 15.67 -6.84 -9.93
C ASP A 148 15.22 -7.69 -11.14
N TRP A 149 13.96 -8.07 -11.18
CA TRP A 149 13.40 -8.86 -12.28
C TRP A 149 13.48 -8.12 -13.61
N THR A 150 13.19 -6.82 -13.63
CA THR A 150 13.28 -6.00 -14.83
C THR A 150 14.74 -5.88 -15.33
N LYS A 151 15.69 -5.64 -14.42
CA LYS A 151 17.11 -5.59 -14.74
C LYS A 151 17.62 -6.87 -15.39
N ARG A 152 17.13 -8.04 -14.96
CA ARG A 152 17.52 -9.34 -15.53
C ARG A 152 16.93 -9.60 -16.91
N LYS A 153 15.81 -8.98 -17.26
CA LYS A 153 15.19 -9.12 -18.58
C LYS A 153 15.86 -8.25 -19.64
N THR A 154 16.53 -7.18 -19.21
CA THR A 154 17.20 -6.23 -20.09
C THR A 154 18.70 -6.48 -20.23
N ALA A 155 19.26 -7.43 -19.50
CA ALA A 155 20.64 -7.90 -19.59
C ALA A 155 20.76 -9.16 -20.47
#